data_377c184ca1f61daad9265c274fbfd754
#
_entry.id   377c184ca1f61daad9265c274fbfd754
#
_cell.length_a   1.000
_cell.length_b   1.000
_cell.length_c   1.000
_cell.angle_alpha   90.00
_cell.angle_beta   90.00
_cell.angle_gamma   90.00
#
_symmetry.space_group_name_H-M   'P 1'
#
loop_
_entity.id
_entity.type
_entity.pdbx_description
1 polymer ?
#
loop_
_entity_poly.entity_id
_entity_poly.type
_entity_poly.pdbx_seq_one_letter_code
_entity_poly.pdbx_strand_id
1 'polypeptide(L)'
;SDVGVETTLKIIKRIEKRVAQDKYVNTQELNNILREEIAALLTENNTVDSEEFTVPEGKKPYVIMVVGVNGVGKTTTIGKLAYQFKKAGKSVYLGAADTFRAAAVEQLVIWGERVGVPVIKQKMGSDPASVAFDTLSSAVANNADVVIIDTAGRLHNKIGLMNELTKIKNVMQKVVPDAPHEILLVLDGSTGQNAFEQAKQFTLATEVNAMAITKLDGTAKGGVVIGISDQFKIPVKYIGLGEGIEDLQIFRRREFVDSLFGTANK
;
A
#
# COMPACT_ATOMS: atom_id res chain seq x y z
N SER A 1 19.02 -11.38 -3.98
CA SER A 1 17.83 -10.98 -4.73
C SER A 1 16.84 -10.27 -3.81
N ASP A 2 15.96 -9.45 -4.38
CA ASP A 2 14.96 -8.66 -3.64
C ASP A 2 13.84 -9.50 -2.99
N VAL A 3 13.80 -10.79 -3.29
CA VAL A 3 12.86 -11.74 -2.68
C VAL A 3 13.17 -12.02 -1.20
N GLY A 4 14.42 -11.95 -0.81
CA GLY A 4 14.89 -12.32 0.53
C GLY A 4 15.26 -13.78 0.66
N VAL A 5 16.12 -14.09 1.64
CA VAL A 5 16.69 -15.42 1.81
C VAL A 5 15.66 -16.46 2.25
N GLU A 6 14.84 -16.13 3.24
CA GLU A 6 13.79 -17.05 3.76
C GLU A 6 12.78 -17.44 2.70
N THR A 7 12.28 -16.46 1.97
CA THR A 7 11.29 -16.69 0.89
C THR A 7 11.92 -17.47 -0.26
N THR A 8 13.15 -17.16 -0.62
CA THR A 8 13.91 -17.90 -1.65
C THR A 8 14.07 -19.36 -1.26
N LEU A 9 14.48 -19.67 -0.03
CA LEU A 9 14.61 -21.04 0.46
C LEU A 9 13.28 -21.79 0.46
N LYS A 10 12.21 -21.11 0.83
CA LYS A 10 10.85 -21.68 0.83
C LYS A 10 10.41 -22.07 -0.58
N ILE A 11 10.63 -21.19 -1.55
CA ILE A 11 10.33 -21.46 -2.96
C ILE A 11 11.17 -22.64 -3.48
N ILE A 12 12.45 -22.66 -3.19
CA ILE A 12 13.35 -23.76 -3.58
C ILE A 12 12.86 -25.09 -3.02
N LYS A 13 12.51 -25.16 -1.74
CA LYS A 13 11.97 -26.37 -1.13
C LYS A 13 10.67 -26.85 -1.78
N ARG A 14 9.77 -25.95 -2.11
CA ARG A 14 8.51 -26.28 -2.80
C ARG A 14 8.78 -26.84 -4.20
N ILE A 15 9.73 -26.25 -4.92
CA ILE A 15 10.14 -26.74 -6.25
C ILE A 15 10.77 -28.12 -6.15
N GLU A 16 11.71 -28.34 -5.23
CA GLU A 16 12.36 -29.62 -5.01
C GLU A 16 11.33 -30.72 -4.70
N LYS A 17 10.37 -30.45 -3.84
CA LYS A 17 9.28 -31.38 -3.52
C LYS A 17 8.46 -31.76 -4.74
N ARG A 18 8.08 -30.78 -5.59
CA ARG A 18 7.32 -31.04 -6.80
C ARG A 18 8.12 -31.81 -7.85
N VAL A 19 9.36 -31.45 -8.04
CA VAL A 19 10.25 -32.15 -8.97
C VAL A 19 10.43 -33.61 -8.55
N ALA A 20 10.54 -33.89 -7.25
CA ALA A 20 10.64 -35.27 -6.75
C ALA A 20 9.34 -36.06 -6.96
N GLN A 21 8.17 -35.42 -6.87
CA GLN A 21 6.87 -36.07 -7.09
C GLN A 21 6.58 -36.31 -8.57
N ASP A 22 6.91 -35.34 -9.41
CA ASP A 22 6.49 -35.33 -10.82
C ASP A 22 7.50 -35.99 -11.76
N LYS A 23 8.62 -36.49 -11.23
CA LYS A 23 9.71 -37.12 -12.00
C LYS A 23 10.11 -36.29 -13.21
N TYR A 24 10.84 -35.27 -13.04
CA TYR A 24 11.28 -34.22 -13.87
C TYR A 24 11.51 -34.36 -15.32
N VAL A 25 11.74 -33.48 -16.09
CA VAL A 25 11.25 -32.33 -16.52
C VAL A 25 12.28 -31.49 -17.25
N ASN A 26 11.88 -30.90 -18.32
CA ASN A 26 12.68 -29.94 -19.07
C ASN A 26 12.60 -28.54 -18.40
N THR A 27 13.41 -27.60 -18.92
CA THR A 27 13.48 -26.24 -18.40
C THR A 27 12.13 -25.52 -18.41
N GLN A 28 11.31 -25.76 -19.44
CA GLN A 28 10.01 -25.13 -19.58
C GLN A 28 9.03 -25.60 -18.50
N GLU A 29 9.03 -26.87 -18.19
CA GLU A 29 8.18 -27.44 -17.12
C GLU A 29 8.64 -26.94 -15.76
N LEU A 30 9.95 -26.79 -15.53
CA LEU A 30 10.50 -26.17 -14.32
C LEU A 30 10.04 -24.72 -14.18
N ASN A 31 10.03 -23.95 -15.25
CA ASN A 31 9.50 -22.58 -15.25
C ASN A 31 8.02 -22.53 -14.91
N ASN A 32 7.24 -23.48 -15.41
CA ASN A 32 5.81 -23.59 -15.08
C ASN A 32 5.61 -23.94 -13.61
N ILE A 33 6.40 -24.85 -13.06
CA ILE A 33 6.38 -25.19 -11.63
C ILE A 33 6.72 -23.96 -10.80
N LEU A 34 7.77 -23.23 -11.13
CA LEU A 34 8.15 -22.00 -10.44
C LEU A 34 7.03 -20.96 -10.47
N ARG A 35 6.40 -20.75 -11.62
CA ARG A 35 5.27 -19.85 -11.79
C ARG A 35 4.10 -20.24 -10.88
N GLU A 36 3.73 -21.50 -10.87
CA GLU A 36 2.64 -22.03 -10.06
C GLU A 36 2.91 -21.91 -8.56
N GLU A 37 4.14 -22.18 -8.11
CA GLU A 37 4.52 -22.07 -6.70
C GLU A 37 4.55 -20.61 -6.24
N ILE A 38 5.01 -19.67 -7.05
CA ILE A 38 4.95 -18.24 -6.75
C ILE A 38 3.47 -17.78 -6.68
N ALA A 39 2.64 -18.19 -7.63
CA ALA A 39 1.22 -17.86 -7.62
C ALA A 39 0.51 -18.43 -6.38
N ALA A 40 0.81 -19.66 -5.99
CA ALA A 40 0.28 -20.29 -4.78
C ALA A 40 0.70 -19.53 -3.52
N LEU A 41 1.97 -19.14 -3.42
CA LEU A 41 2.50 -18.37 -2.31
C LEU A 41 1.79 -17.00 -2.17
N LEU A 42 1.61 -16.29 -3.26
CA LEU A 42 0.90 -15.00 -3.28
C LEU A 42 -0.59 -15.17 -2.94
N THR A 43 -1.21 -16.28 -3.34
CA THR A 43 -2.59 -16.61 -3.00
C THR A 43 -2.78 -16.86 -1.51
N GLU A 44 -1.84 -17.56 -0.86
CA GLU A 44 -1.85 -17.80 0.58
C GLU A 44 -1.80 -16.50 1.38
N ASN A 45 -1.09 -15.49 0.88
CA ASN A 45 -0.82 -14.24 1.58
C ASN A 45 -1.80 -13.12 1.23
N ASN A 46 -2.43 -13.18 0.06
CA ASN A 46 -3.36 -12.17 -0.45
C ASN A 46 -4.69 -12.85 -0.77
N THR A 47 -5.51 -13.01 0.24
CA THR A 47 -6.75 -13.81 0.15
C THR A 47 -7.87 -13.16 -0.65
N VAL A 48 -7.77 -11.86 -0.97
CA VAL A 48 -8.79 -11.14 -1.73
C VAL A 48 -8.12 -10.35 -2.86
N ASP A 49 -8.41 -10.72 -4.10
CA ASP A 49 -8.13 -9.86 -5.25
C ASP A 49 -9.25 -8.83 -5.37
N SER A 50 -8.88 -7.57 -5.16
CA SER A 50 -9.76 -6.47 -5.54
C SER A 50 -9.56 -6.19 -7.02
N GLU A 51 -10.60 -6.33 -7.83
CA GLU A 51 -10.50 -6.09 -9.27
C GLU A 51 -10.66 -4.62 -9.64
N GLU A 52 -11.24 -3.81 -8.75
CA GLU A 52 -11.54 -2.40 -8.99
C GLU A 52 -11.28 -1.55 -7.76
N PHE A 53 -11.17 -0.22 -7.96
CA PHE A 53 -11.11 0.76 -6.88
C PHE A 53 -12.50 0.92 -6.24
N THR A 54 -12.85 -0.01 -5.38
CA THR A 54 -14.12 -0.08 -4.68
C THR A 54 -13.92 0.05 -3.18
N VAL A 55 -15.01 0.39 -2.50
CA VAL A 55 -15.06 0.40 -1.04
C VAL A 55 -16.01 -0.68 -0.55
N PRO A 56 -15.74 -1.28 0.62
CA PRO A 56 -16.66 -2.25 1.20
C PRO A 56 -18.05 -1.64 1.42
N GLU A 57 -19.07 -2.43 1.15
CA GLU A 57 -20.45 -2.04 1.39
C GLU A 57 -20.68 -1.74 2.88
N GLY A 58 -21.46 -0.70 3.16
CA GLY A 58 -21.76 -0.27 4.53
C GLY A 58 -20.68 0.57 5.19
N LYS A 59 -19.56 0.84 4.52
CA LYS A 59 -18.48 1.73 4.99
C LYS A 59 -18.54 3.06 4.24
N LYS A 60 -19.10 4.08 4.88
CA LYS A 60 -19.24 5.40 4.29
C LYS A 60 -19.09 6.49 5.36
N PRO A 61 -17.96 7.22 5.38
CA PRO A 61 -16.80 7.03 4.49
C PRO A 61 -15.95 5.81 4.85
N TYR A 62 -15.33 5.23 3.83
CA TYR A 62 -14.24 4.29 4.03
C TYR A 62 -12.96 5.07 4.32
N VAL A 63 -12.34 4.84 5.48
CA VAL A 63 -11.23 5.65 5.98
C VAL A 63 -9.91 4.90 5.81
N ILE A 64 -9.01 5.48 5.04
CA ILE A 64 -7.66 4.98 4.78
C ILE A 64 -6.67 5.90 5.50
N MET A 65 -5.91 5.36 6.44
CA MET A 65 -4.77 6.03 7.06
C MET A 65 -3.49 5.56 6.36
N VAL A 66 -2.76 6.46 5.73
CA VAL A 66 -1.54 6.12 4.98
C VAL A 66 -0.31 6.36 5.84
N VAL A 67 0.48 5.33 6.02
CA VAL A 67 1.72 5.34 6.81
C VAL A 67 2.91 4.95 5.97
N GLY A 68 4.10 5.29 6.44
CA GLY A 68 5.37 5.02 5.74
C GLY A 68 6.37 6.14 5.96
N VAL A 69 7.64 5.88 5.69
CA VAL A 69 8.68 6.88 5.86
C VAL A 69 8.61 7.98 4.81
N ASN A 70 9.23 9.12 5.09
CA ASN A 70 9.36 10.20 4.11
C ASN A 70 10.16 9.73 2.89
N GLY A 71 9.76 10.14 1.70
CA GLY A 71 10.48 9.84 0.46
C GLY A 71 10.09 8.55 -0.25
N VAL A 72 9.20 7.74 0.33
CA VAL A 72 8.71 6.49 -0.33
C VAL A 72 7.64 6.75 -1.38
N GLY A 73 7.10 7.97 -1.45
CA GLY A 73 6.01 8.32 -2.36
C GLY A 73 4.62 8.26 -1.73
N LYS A 74 4.52 8.47 -0.41
CA LYS A 74 3.25 8.47 0.32
C LYS A 74 2.23 9.45 -0.25
N THR A 75 2.60 10.73 -0.30
CA THR A 75 1.71 11.80 -0.77
C THR A 75 1.34 11.61 -2.24
N THR A 76 2.28 11.21 -3.07
CA THR A 76 2.04 10.86 -4.48
C THR A 76 1.09 9.68 -4.62
N THR A 77 1.27 8.64 -3.81
CA THR A 77 0.37 7.48 -3.78
C THR A 77 -1.05 7.89 -3.40
N ILE A 78 -1.20 8.77 -2.40
CA ILE A 78 -2.51 9.31 -2.00
C ILE A 78 -3.19 10.04 -3.17
N GLY A 79 -2.45 10.89 -3.87
CA GLY A 79 -2.98 11.61 -5.03
C GLY A 79 -3.46 10.68 -6.14
N LYS A 80 -2.68 9.65 -6.43
CA LYS A 80 -3.03 8.64 -7.44
C LYS A 80 -4.21 7.76 -7.01
N LEU A 81 -4.30 7.41 -5.73
CA LEU A 81 -5.47 6.72 -5.16
C LEU A 81 -6.73 7.58 -5.28
N ALA A 82 -6.64 8.84 -4.90
CA ALA A 82 -7.76 9.77 -4.99
C ALA A 82 -8.26 9.90 -6.44
N TYR A 83 -7.34 9.97 -7.40
CA TYR A 83 -7.66 9.96 -8.82
C TYR A 83 -8.44 8.71 -9.24
N GLN A 84 -7.97 7.54 -8.85
CA GLN A 84 -8.59 6.28 -9.21
C GLN A 84 -9.97 6.11 -8.58
N PHE A 85 -10.14 6.46 -7.30
CA PHE A 85 -11.45 6.44 -6.64
C PHE A 85 -12.43 7.41 -7.29
N LYS A 86 -11.99 8.62 -7.61
CA LYS A 86 -12.82 9.59 -8.28
C LYS A 86 -13.24 9.12 -9.67
N LYS A 87 -12.30 8.55 -10.42
CA LYS A 87 -12.58 7.95 -11.75
C LYS A 87 -13.62 6.82 -11.65
N ALA A 88 -13.63 6.09 -10.53
CA ALA A 88 -14.62 5.05 -10.23
C ALA A 88 -15.96 5.60 -9.71
N GLY A 89 -16.15 6.91 -9.72
CA GLY A 89 -17.40 7.56 -9.30
C GLY A 89 -17.53 7.81 -7.80
N LYS A 90 -16.44 7.71 -7.04
CA LYS A 90 -16.42 7.91 -5.58
C LYS A 90 -16.07 9.36 -5.23
N SER A 91 -16.73 9.91 -4.20
CA SER A 91 -16.35 11.18 -3.61
C SER A 91 -15.26 10.97 -2.57
N VAL A 92 -14.19 11.75 -2.67
CA VAL A 92 -12.96 11.57 -1.87
C VAL A 92 -12.63 12.85 -1.12
N TYR A 93 -12.25 12.72 0.15
CA TYR A 93 -11.69 13.78 0.98
C TYR A 93 -10.26 13.40 1.41
N LEU A 94 -9.34 14.35 1.29
CA LEU A 94 -7.96 14.17 1.70
C LEU A 94 -7.68 14.97 2.97
N GLY A 95 -6.90 14.41 3.89
CA GLY A 95 -6.45 15.07 5.11
C GLY A 95 -4.94 15.22 5.17
N ALA A 96 -4.44 16.44 5.34
CA ALA A 96 -3.02 16.77 5.43
C ALA A 96 -2.55 16.71 6.89
N ALA A 97 -2.40 15.50 7.43
CA ALA A 97 -2.01 15.30 8.82
C ALA A 97 -0.49 15.22 9.07
N ASP A 98 0.34 15.35 8.01
CA ASP A 98 1.79 15.58 8.15
C ASP A 98 2.06 17.08 8.34
N THR A 99 1.63 17.62 9.46
CA THR A 99 1.49 19.05 9.73
C THR A 99 2.80 19.79 9.96
N PHE A 100 3.90 19.05 10.19
CA PHE A 100 5.22 19.63 10.43
C PHE A 100 6.09 19.70 9.18
N ARG A 101 5.58 19.20 8.04
CA ARG A 101 6.28 19.25 6.75
C ARG A 101 5.48 20.08 5.75
N ALA A 102 5.87 21.34 5.58
CA ALA A 102 5.23 22.26 4.65
C ALA A 102 5.15 21.69 3.23
N ALA A 103 6.23 21.08 2.75
CA ALA A 103 6.30 20.50 1.42
C ALA A 103 5.29 19.36 1.23
N ALA A 104 5.05 18.53 2.25
CA ALA A 104 4.07 17.46 2.18
C ALA A 104 2.63 18.00 2.10
N VAL A 105 2.33 19.01 2.91
CA VAL A 105 1.00 19.67 2.88
C VAL A 105 0.77 20.33 1.52
N GLU A 106 1.73 21.10 1.03
CA GLU A 106 1.64 21.75 -0.29
C GLU A 106 1.47 20.75 -1.42
N GLN A 107 2.24 19.67 -1.40
CA GLN A 107 2.13 18.60 -2.41
C GLN A 107 0.76 17.95 -2.39
N LEU A 108 0.19 17.69 -1.21
CA LEU A 108 -1.16 17.12 -1.10
C LEU A 108 -2.21 18.08 -1.63
N VAL A 109 -2.08 19.38 -1.37
CA VAL A 109 -2.98 20.41 -1.91
C VAL A 109 -2.91 20.45 -3.43
N ILE A 110 -1.73 20.37 -4.01
CA ILE A 110 -1.54 20.33 -5.48
C ILE A 110 -2.21 19.10 -6.07
N TRP A 111 -2.07 17.94 -5.44
CA TRP A 111 -2.76 16.73 -5.87
C TRP A 111 -4.29 16.88 -5.78
N GLY A 112 -4.78 17.46 -4.70
CA GLY A 112 -6.21 17.71 -4.53
C GLY A 112 -6.78 18.61 -5.62
N GLU A 113 -6.08 19.67 -5.98
CA GLU A 113 -6.45 20.56 -7.08
C GLU A 113 -6.41 19.84 -8.43
N ARG A 114 -5.36 19.09 -8.69
CA ARG A 114 -5.18 18.32 -9.93
C ARG A 114 -6.27 17.27 -10.14
N VAL A 115 -6.64 16.57 -9.08
CA VAL A 115 -7.65 15.51 -9.10
C VAL A 115 -9.07 16.07 -8.96
N GLY A 116 -9.22 17.26 -8.37
CA GLY A 116 -10.50 17.88 -8.09
C GLY A 116 -11.20 17.30 -6.86
N VAL A 117 -10.45 17.08 -5.78
CA VAL A 117 -10.98 16.62 -4.49
C VAL A 117 -10.60 17.60 -3.37
N PRO A 118 -11.44 17.76 -2.33
CA PRO A 118 -11.11 18.62 -1.20
C PRO A 118 -9.93 18.10 -0.40
N VAL A 119 -9.07 19.02 0.04
CA VAL A 119 -7.99 18.75 0.99
C VAL A 119 -8.27 19.55 2.27
N ILE A 120 -8.42 18.83 3.36
CA ILE A 120 -8.58 19.44 4.68
C ILE A 120 -7.18 19.60 5.28
N LYS A 121 -6.86 20.83 5.64
CA LYS A 121 -5.59 21.20 6.27
C LYS A 121 -5.81 22.20 7.39
N GLN A 122 -4.84 22.30 8.26
CA GLN A 122 -4.80 23.31 9.31
C GLN A 122 -3.45 24.06 9.25
N LYS A 123 -3.31 25.04 10.11
CA LYS A 123 -2.06 25.78 10.26
C LYS A 123 -0.88 24.84 10.51
N MET A 124 0.28 25.16 9.94
CA MET A 124 1.51 24.41 10.17
C MET A 124 1.78 24.20 11.66
N GLY A 125 2.17 22.99 12.02
CA GLY A 125 2.42 22.61 13.41
C GLY A 125 1.18 22.27 14.22
N SER A 126 -0.01 22.28 13.61
CA SER A 126 -1.24 21.84 14.27
C SER A 126 -1.17 20.36 14.66
N ASP A 127 -1.97 19.96 15.64
CA ASP A 127 -2.08 18.56 16.02
C ASP A 127 -2.58 17.71 14.84
N PRO A 128 -1.82 16.70 14.41
CA PRO A 128 -2.25 15.79 13.33
C PRO A 128 -3.61 15.14 13.58
N ALA A 129 -3.92 14.80 14.82
CA ALA A 129 -5.21 14.23 15.19
C ALA A 129 -6.37 15.22 14.95
N SER A 130 -6.14 16.51 15.17
CA SER A 130 -7.12 17.55 14.88
C SER A 130 -7.45 17.64 13.39
N VAL A 131 -6.44 17.51 12.53
CA VAL A 131 -6.65 17.46 11.07
C VAL A 131 -7.45 16.24 10.67
N ALA A 132 -7.14 15.09 11.23
CA ALA A 132 -7.89 13.85 10.98
C ALA A 132 -9.35 13.99 11.42
N PHE A 133 -9.59 14.55 12.60
CA PHE A 133 -10.93 14.82 13.07
C PHE A 133 -11.74 15.73 12.13
N ASP A 134 -11.15 16.83 11.72
CA ASP A 134 -11.80 17.77 10.78
C ASP A 134 -12.09 17.13 9.43
N THR A 135 -11.16 16.33 8.93
CA THR A 135 -11.33 15.63 7.65
C THR A 135 -12.48 14.63 7.70
N LEU A 136 -12.54 13.81 8.73
CA LEU A 136 -13.63 12.85 8.89
C LEU A 136 -14.97 13.54 9.12
N SER A 137 -15.00 14.60 9.93
CA SER A 137 -16.21 15.36 10.19
C SER A 137 -16.76 16.01 8.91
N SER A 138 -15.88 16.61 8.09
CA SER A 138 -16.27 17.19 6.82
C SER A 138 -16.77 16.14 5.82
N ALA A 139 -16.09 14.99 5.78
CA ALA A 139 -16.48 13.89 4.90
C ALA A 139 -17.86 13.31 5.28
N VAL A 140 -18.12 13.11 6.55
CA VAL A 140 -19.43 12.66 7.04
C VAL A 140 -20.51 13.66 6.72
N ALA A 141 -20.26 14.94 6.98
CA ALA A 141 -21.23 16.02 6.70
C ALA A 141 -21.60 16.13 5.21
N ASN A 142 -20.66 15.79 4.33
CA ASN A 142 -20.85 15.84 2.89
C ASN A 142 -21.11 14.47 2.24
N ASN A 143 -21.36 13.45 3.07
CA ASN A 143 -21.68 12.10 2.61
C ASN A 143 -20.63 11.53 1.64
N ALA A 144 -19.34 11.77 1.94
CA ALA A 144 -18.23 11.28 1.12
C ALA A 144 -18.08 9.76 1.19
N ASP A 145 -17.55 9.18 0.12
CA ASP A 145 -17.35 7.73 0.02
C ASP A 145 -16.02 7.29 0.63
N VAL A 146 -14.97 8.09 0.48
CA VAL A 146 -13.60 7.74 0.88
C VAL A 146 -12.91 8.92 1.56
N VAL A 147 -12.20 8.64 2.63
CA VAL A 147 -11.26 9.56 3.27
C VAL A 147 -9.87 8.96 3.23
N ILE A 148 -8.88 9.74 2.82
CA ILE A 148 -7.47 9.33 2.84
C ILE A 148 -6.68 10.36 3.66
N ILE A 149 -6.02 9.89 4.71
CA ILE A 149 -5.24 10.72 5.62
C ILE A 149 -3.74 10.49 5.40
N ASP A 150 -3.02 11.55 5.04
CA ASP A 150 -1.56 11.55 4.96
C ASP A 150 -0.98 11.81 6.35
N THR A 151 -0.05 10.96 6.78
CA THR A 151 0.55 11.03 8.11
C THR A 151 2.05 11.30 8.03
N ALA A 152 2.65 11.71 9.14
CA ALA A 152 4.10 11.90 9.25
C ALA A 152 4.86 10.57 9.06
N GLY A 153 6.10 10.67 8.60
CA GLY A 153 6.94 9.51 8.30
C GLY A 153 8.35 9.59 8.90
N ARG A 154 8.52 10.25 10.05
CA ARG A 154 9.83 10.41 10.71
C ARG A 154 10.17 9.21 11.60
N LEU A 155 10.63 8.13 10.98
CA LEU A 155 10.91 6.87 11.68
C LEU A 155 12.12 6.96 12.64
N HIS A 156 13.00 7.97 12.49
CA HIS A 156 14.10 8.23 13.42
C HIS A 156 13.61 8.60 14.84
N ASN A 157 12.39 9.12 14.96
CA ASN A 157 11.68 9.28 16.22
C ASN A 157 10.50 8.30 16.28
N LYS A 158 10.80 7.03 16.32
CA LYS A 158 9.81 5.95 16.22
C LYS A 158 8.73 6.02 17.31
N ILE A 159 9.12 6.24 18.57
CA ILE A 159 8.18 6.30 19.69
C ILE A 159 7.22 7.47 19.50
N GLY A 160 7.74 8.66 19.18
CA GLY A 160 6.92 9.83 18.94
C GLY A 160 5.96 9.64 17.76
N LEU A 161 6.45 9.07 16.65
CA LEU A 161 5.63 8.76 15.48
C LEU A 161 4.51 7.76 15.82
N MET A 162 4.82 6.69 16.52
CA MET A 162 3.82 5.67 16.84
C MET A 162 2.77 6.18 17.82
N ASN A 163 3.15 7.03 18.78
CA ASN A 163 2.20 7.71 19.64
C ASN A 163 1.28 8.66 18.86
N GLU A 164 1.83 9.39 17.89
CA GLU A 164 1.05 10.27 17.02
C GLU A 164 0.05 9.47 16.17
N LEU A 165 0.46 8.37 15.57
CA LEU A 165 -0.41 7.50 14.78
C LEU A 165 -1.53 6.89 15.65
N THR A 166 -1.22 6.47 16.87
CA THR A 166 -2.21 5.95 17.82
C THR A 166 -3.22 7.02 18.18
N LYS A 167 -2.79 8.24 18.42
CA LYS A 167 -3.67 9.37 18.73
C LYS A 167 -4.60 9.68 17.56
N ILE A 168 -4.09 9.68 16.34
CA ILE A 168 -4.89 9.87 15.12
C ILE A 168 -6.00 8.80 15.04
N LYS A 169 -5.65 7.53 15.22
CA LYS A 169 -6.62 6.42 15.22
C LYS A 169 -7.71 6.63 16.27
N ASN A 170 -7.33 6.95 17.49
CA ASN A 170 -8.28 7.14 18.60
C ASN A 170 -9.25 8.30 18.32
N VAL A 171 -8.77 9.36 17.72
CA VAL A 171 -9.59 10.52 17.37
C VAL A 171 -10.53 10.23 16.20
N MET A 172 -10.07 9.48 15.20
CA MET A 172 -10.94 9.03 14.09
C MET A 172 -12.17 8.27 14.61
N GLN A 173 -11.99 7.43 15.61
CA GLN A 173 -13.05 6.59 16.16
C GLN A 173 -14.16 7.40 16.85
N LYS A 174 -13.88 8.65 17.22
CA LYS A 174 -14.91 9.57 17.73
C LYS A 174 -15.88 10.05 16.67
N VAL A 175 -15.50 9.99 15.40
CA VAL A 175 -16.32 10.41 14.27
C VAL A 175 -16.89 9.20 13.52
N VAL A 176 -16.03 8.21 13.23
CA VAL A 176 -16.37 6.96 12.57
C VAL A 176 -15.88 5.82 13.46
N PRO A 177 -16.77 5.13 14.20
CA PRO A 177 -16.37 4.24 15.31
C PRO A 177 -15.41 3.10 14.92
N ASP A 178 -15.47 2.60 13.70
CA ASP A 178 -14.62 1.52 13.19
C ASP A 178 -13.45 2.02 12.32
N ALA A 179 -13.21 3.33 12.28
CA ALA A 179 -12.07 3.90 11.57
C ALA A 179 -10.74 3.73 12.37
N PRO A 180 -9.58 3.70 11.68
CA PRO A 180 -9.45 3.57 10.23
C PRO A 180 -9.80 2.15 9.76
N HIS A 181 -10.46 2.03 8.62
CA HIS A 181 -10.77 0.71 8.04
C HIS A 181 -9.55 0.08 7.39
N GLU A 182 -8.68 0.91 6.86
CA GLU A 182 -7.43 0.50 6.21
C GLU A 182 -6.27 1.34 6.75
N ILE A 183 -5.22 0.66 7.19
CA ILE A 183 -3.92 1.27 7.48
C ILE A 183 -2.99 0.80 6.37
N LEU A 184 -2.76 1.68 5.41
CA LEU A 184 -2.00 1.40 4.21
C LEU A 184 -0.53 1.80 4.42
N LEU A 185 0.36 0.83 4.42
CA LEU A 185 1.80 1.06 4.46
C LEU A 185 2.34 1.21 3.04
N VAL A 186 2.96 2.34 2.76
CA VAL A 186 3.64 2.60 1.49
C VAL A 186 5.12 2.30 1.62
N LEU A 187 5.64 1.46 0.75
CA LEU A 187 7.03 1.04 0.68
C LEU A 187 7.60 1.37 -0.70
N ASP A 188 8.88 1.77 -0.73
CA ASP A 188 9.63 1.98 -1.96
C ASP A 188 10.25 0.66 -2.42
N GLY A 189 9.75 0.10 -3.51
CA GLY A 189 10.21 -1.18 -4.05
C GLY A 189 11.64 -1.17 -4.58
N SER A 190 12.21 0.01 -4.81
CA SER A 190 13.60 0.15 -5.29
C SER A 190 14.65 0.05 -4.17
N THR A 191 14.24 0.07 -2.91
CA THR A 191 15.17 0.14 -1.76
C THR A 191 15.57 -1.22 -1.18
N GLY A 192 15.07 -2.33 -1.72
CA GLY A 192 15.43 -3.68 -1.30
C GLY A 192 15.26 -3.92 0.21
N GLN A 193 16.35 -4.20 0.93
CA GLN A 193 16.32 -4.49 2.36
C GLN A 193 15.74 -3.35 3.22
N ASN A 194 15.87 -2.10 2.82
CA ASN A 194 15.26 -0.99 3.53
C ASN A 194 13.73 -1.09 3.53
N ALA A 195 13.11 -1.54 2.45
CA ALA A 195 11.68 -1.77 2.40
C ALA A 195 11.25 -2.86 3.41
N PHE A 196 11.99 -3.96 3.49
CA PHE A 196 11.74 -5.02 4.48
C PHE A 196 11.86 -4.52 5.92
N GLU A 197 12.90 -3.75 6.22
CA GLU A 197 13.10 -3.19 7.57
C GLU A 197 12.00 -2.20 7.93
N GLN A 198 11.60 -1.33 7.02
CA GLN A 198 10.48 -0.40 7.24
C GLN A 198 9.17 -1.16 7.46
N ALA A 199 8.89 -2.19 6.67
CA ALA A 199 7.71 -3.04 6.85
C ALA A 199 7.70 -3.67 8.25
N LYS A 200 8.84 -4.20 8.70
CA LYS A 200 9.00 -4.76 10.05
C LYS A 200 8.70 -3.73 11.13
N GLN A 201 9.27 -2.53 11.04
CA GLN A 201 9.07 -1.48 12.04
C GLN A 201 7.60 -1.04 12.14
N PHE A 202 6.96 -0.81 11.00
CA PHE A 202 5.56 -0.37 10.99
C PHE A 202 4.58 -1.47 11.40
N THR A 203 4.79 -2.71 10.97
CA THR A 203 3.88 -3.83 11.32
C THR A 203 3.96 -4.21 12.79
N LEU A 204 5.11 -4.03 13.43
CA LEU A 204 5.26 -4.24 14.88
C LEU A 204 4.58 -3.13 15.71
N ALA A 205 4.46 -1.94 15.17
CA ALA A 205 4.10 -0.75 15.93
C ALA A 205 2.68 -0.24 15.63
N THR A 206 2.11 -0.58 14.50
CA THR A 206 0.72 -0.23 14.15
C THR A 206 0.06 -1.37 13.37
N GLU A 207 -1.26 -1.35 13.33
CA GLU A 207 -2.07 -2.43 12.74
C GLU A 207 -2.18 -2.29 11.22
N VAL A 208 -1.06 -2.37 10.51
CA VAL A 208 -1.04 -2.35 9.05
C VAL A 208 -1.85 -3.53 8.50
N ASN A 209 -2.81 -3.25 7.63
CA ASN A 209 -3.65 -4.28 7.03
C ASN A 209 -3.66 -4.25 5.50
N ALA A 210 -2.92 -3.34 4.90
CA ALA A 210 -2.71 -3.28 3.45
C ALA A 210 -1.35 -2.64 3.15
N MET A 211 -0.77 -3.00 2.02
CA MET A 211 0.50 -2.45 1.54
C MET A 211 0.38 -1.92 0.12
N ALA A 212 1.09 -0.83 -0.15
CA ALA A 212 1.35 -0.33 -1.49
C ALA A 212 2.86 -0.33 -1.71
N ILE A 213 3.32 -0.89 -2.81
CA ILE A 213 4.74 -0.93 -3.16
C ILE A 213 4.96 -0.08 -4.40
N THR A 214 5.73 0.99 -4.24
CA THR A 214 5.99 1.99 -5.28
C THR A 214 7.28 1.71 -6.04
N LYS A 215 7.49 2.41 -7.15
CA LYS A 215 8.74 2.43 -7.93
C LYS A 215 9.18 1.05 -8.43
N LEU A 216 8.23 0.20 -8.76
CA LEU A 216 8.52 -1.13 -9.30
C LEU A 216 9.03 -1.09 -10.75
N ASP A 217 8.79 0.00 -11.46
CA ASP A 217 9.34 0.28 -12.80
C ASP A 217 10.88 0.38 -12.78
N GLY A 218 11.48 0.76 -11.65
CA GLY A 218 12.92 0.84 -11.46
C GLY A 218 13.57 -0.45 -10.94
N THR A 219 12.82 -1.54 -10.79
CA THR A 219 13.32 -2.78 -10.20
C THR A 219 13.35 -3.93 -11.20
N ALA A 220 14.23 -4.92 -10.94
CA ALA A 220 14.25 -6.15 -11.71
C ALA A 220 13.08 -7.05 -11.28
N LYS A 221 11.99 -7.02 -12.05
CA LYS A 221 10.92 -8.02 -12.02
C LYS A 221 10.11 -8.17 -10.70
N GLY A 222 10.09 -7.14 -9.83
CA GLY A 222 9.19 -7.13 -8.69
C GLY A 222 9.41 -8.19 -7.62
N GLY A 223 10.60 -8.74 -7.49
CA GLY A 223 10.91 -9.75 -6.46
C GLY A 223 10.63 -9.30 -5.04
N VAL A 224 10.74 -7.99 -4.77
CA VAL A 224 10.39 -7.39 -3.47
C VAL A 224 8.93 -7.63 -3.08
N VAL A 225 8.01 -7.65 -4.04
CA VAL A 225 6.58 -7.91 -3.78
C VAL A 225 6.38 -9.31 -3.23
N ILE A 226 7.04 -10.30 -3.81
CA ILE A 226 6.98 -11.71 -3.37
C ILE A 226 7.50 -11.82 -1.94
N GLY A 227 8.68 -11.27 -1.68
CA GLY A 227 9.33 -11.33 -0.37
C GLY A 227 8.53 -10.63 0.72
N ILE A 228 8.06 -9.42 0.48
CA ILE A 228 7.23 -8.65 1.42
C ILE A 228 5.92 -9.38 1.71
N SER A 229 5.24 -9.84 0.67
CA SER A 229 3.98 -10.57 0.82
C SER A 229 4.17 -11.85 1.66
N ASP A 230 5.20 -12.63 1.40
CA ASP A 230 5.47 -13.85 2.15
C ASP A 230 5.89 -13.60 3.59
N GLN A 231 6.77 -12.64 3.81
CA GLN A 231 7.34 -12.38 5.14
C GLN A 231 6.32 -11.79 6.11
N PHE A 232 5.50 -10.85 5.66
CA PHE A 232 4.61 -10.08 6.54
C PHE A 232 3.17 -10.59 6.57
N LYS A 233 2.76 -11.42 5.61
CA LYS A 233 1.39 -11.97 5.52
C LYS A 233 0.30 -10.89 5.49
N ILE A 234 0.63 -9.73 4.96
CA ILE A 234 -0.29 -8.60 4.79
C ILE A 234 -0.53 -8.41 3.29
N PRO A 235 -1.78 -8.21 2.85
CA PRO A 235 -2.07 -8.06 1.43
C PRO A 235 -1.33 -6.89 0.81
N VAL A 236 -0.62 -7.12 -0.29
CA VAL A 236 -0.19 -6.06 -1.20
C VAL A 236 -1.41 -5.69 -2.05
N LYS A 237 -1.93 -4.49 -1.86
CA LYS A 237 -3.18 -4.05 -2.49
C LYS A 237 -2.93 -3.25 -3.75
N TYR A 238 -1.88 -2.41 -3.74
CA TYR A 238 -1.53 -1.54 -4.86
C TYR A 238 -0.06 -1.63 -5.20
N ILE A 239 0.25 -1.45 -6.48
CA ILE A 239 1.62 -1.35 -6.99
C ILE A 239 1.79 -0.09 -7.83
N GLY A 240 2.93 0.58 -7.67
CA GLY A 240 3.34 1.73 -8.45
C GLY A 240 4.31 1.33 -9.55
N LEU A 241 3.92 1.55 -10.80
CA LEU A 241 4.65 1.12 -12.00
C LEU A 241 5.23 2.29 -12.80
N GLY A 242 5.22 3.50 -12.25
CA GLY A 242 5.73 4.67 -12.91
C GLY A 242 5.29 5.97 -12.23
N GLU A 243 5.61 7.11 -12.86
CA GLU A 243 5.35 8.44 -12.30
C GLU A 243 4.00 9.05 -12.75
N GLY A 244 3.34 8.47 -13.74
CA GLY A 244 2.07 8.95 -14.25
C GLY A 244 0.93 8.80 -13.24
N ILE A 245 -0.08 9.65 -13.35
CA ILE A 245 -1.23 9.64 -12.47
C ILE A 245 -1.99 8.31 -12.49
N GLU A 246 -1.94 7.58 -13.59
CA GLU A 246 -2.58 6.27 -13.77
C GLU A 246 -1.67 5.09 -13.44
N ASP A 247 -0.41 5.35 -13.04
CA ASP A 247 0.60 4.29 -12.82
C ASP A 247 0.52 3.63 -11.44
N LEU A 248 -0.42 3.99 -10.60
CA LEU A 248 -0.80 3.22 -9.43
C LEU A 248 -1.92 2.25 -9.83
N GLN A 249 -1.66 0.97 -9.70
CA GLN A 249 -2.58 -0.08 -10.11
C GLN A 249 -2.94 -1.00 -8.94
N ILE A 250 -4.12 -1.61 -9.02
CA ILE A 250 -4.48 -2.69 -8.12
C ILE A 250 -3.56 -3.87 -8.38
N PHE A 251 -3.04 -4.47 -7.30
CA PHE A 251 -2.23 -5.66 -7.39
C PHE A 251 -3.09 -6.85 -7.79
N ARG A 252 -2.79 -7.44 -8.97
CA ARG A 252 -3.44 -8.63 -9.50
C ARG A 252 -2.42 -9.75 -9.58
N ARG A 253 -2.60 -10.77 -8.77
CA ARG A 253 -1.64 -11.88 -8.61
C ARG A 253 -1.28 -12.53 -9.93
N ARG A 254 -2.27 -12.89 -10.71
CA ARG A 254 -2.08 -13.61 -11.98
C ARG A 254 -1.29 -12.76 -12.99
N GLU A 255 -1.70 -11.53 -13.20
CA GLU A 255 -1.01 -10.60 -14.10
C GLU A 255 0.42 -10.34 -13.64
N PHE A 256 0.62 -10.20 -12.31
CA PHE A 256 1.95 -10.00 -11.75
C PHE A 256 2.86 -11.20 -11.98
N VAL A 257 2.40 -12.41 -11.72
CA VAL A 257 3.17 -13.65 -11.94
C VAL A 257 3.49 -13.81 -13.43
N ASP A 258 2.53 -13.58 -14.30
CA ASP A 258 2.75 -13.64 -15.75
C ASP A 258 3.80 -12.62 -16.20
N SER A 259 3.83 -11.43 -15.62
CA SER A 259 4.83 -10.41 -15.94
C SER A 259 6.26 -10.80 -15.53
N LEU A 260 6.42 -11.60 -14.45
CA LEU A 260 7.73 -12.06 -14.00
C LEU A 260 8.42 -13.00 -14.99
N PHE A 261 7.65 -13.79 -15.72
CA PHE A 261 8.18 -14.80 -16.63
C PHE A 261 8.17 -14.35 -18.10
N GLY A 262 7.74 -13.12 -18.34
CA GLY A 262 7.52 -12.60 -19.69
C GLY A 262 6.37 -13.33 -20.39
N THR A 263 5.83 -12.71 -21.44
CA THR A 263 4.97 -13.44 -22.37
C THR A 263 5.86 -14.33 -23.24
N ALA A 264 6.06 -15.56 -22.82
CA ALA A 264 6.55 -16.58 -23.71
C ALA A 264 5.41 -16.89 -24.66
N ASN A 265 5.26 -16.05 -25.69
CA ASN A 265 4.57 -16.39 -26.94
C ASN A 265 4.51 -15.16 -27.86
N LYS A 266 5.49 -15.08 -28.70
CA LYS A 266 5.30 -14.68 -30.08
C LYS A 266 5.85 -15.77 -30.98
#